data_6a028cfade55d76a385deb4e2c40c359
#
_entry.id   6a028cfade55d76a385deb4e2c40c359
#
_cell.length_a   1.000
_cell.length_b   1.000
_cell.length_c   1.000
_cell.angle_alpha   90.00
_cell.angle_beta   90.00
_cell.angle_gamma   90.00
#
_symmetry.space_group_name_H-M   'P 1'
#
loop_
_entity.id
_entity.type
_entity.pdbx_description
1 polymer ?
#
loop_
_entity_poly.entity_id
_entity_poly.type
_entity_poly.pdbx_seq_one_letter_code
_entity_poly.pdbx_strand_id
1 'polypeptide(L)'
;VAPLADQAKLPAIAPAATSDSIETGGYMFRTCFKDSYQGEIAAKFAAETLKVKKVAVLYGTGDPYSSGVGKAFAAAAKKAGLDVVAEENSSSADDTEYSSQLQKIQAAGAEFLYAPYYYSVAGPYIIPQARSVGYKGYVMGPDGYDGLKMTDDKSLYNKVLYTTHYSPDDTSNAKVQDFIKSYKKANKNADPNTFTALGYDSVYMMKQAIEKAGKNATREGVRNAIAGMSFEGVTGNFTLDKKGSPKKSVVVLELKDGKPQYKTTIQPAK
;
A
#
# COMPACT_ATOMS: atom_id res chain seq x y z
N VAL A 1 -13.90 14.51 1.93
CA VAL A 1 -13.34 15.03 3.20
C VAL A 1 -12.40 16.19 2.92
N ALA A 2 -11.41 16.08 2.00
CA ALA A 2 -10.39 17.12 1.80
C ALA A 2 -10.97 18.52 1.48
N PRO A 3 -11.93 18.72 0.54
CA PRO A 3 -12.53 20.02 0.31
C PRO A 3 -13.25 20.61 1.55
N LEU A 4 -13.85 19.74 2.38
CA LEU A 4 -14.49 20.18 3.62
C LEU A 4 -13.48 20.61 4.68
N ALA A 5 -12.34 19.92 4.76
CA ALA A 5 -11.23 20.30 5.65
C ALA A 5 -10.67 21.67 5.26
N ASP A 6 -10.50 21.93 3.96
CA ASP A 6 -10.04 23.22 3.45
C ASP A 6 -11.05 24.34 3.71
N GLN A 7 -12.34 24.09 3.44
CA GLN A 7 -13.42 25.05 3.70
C GLN A 7 -13.53 25.42 5.19
N ALA A 8 -13.43 24.40 6.06
CA ALA A 8 -13.50 24.59 7.52
C ALA A 8 -12.17 25.08 8.13
N LYS A 9 -11.11 25.18 7.33
CA LYS A 9 -9.73 25.42 7.78
C LYS A 9 -9.34 24.50 8.94
N LEU A 10 -9.70 23.20 8.83
CA LEU A 10 -9.49 22.21 9.86
C LEU A 10 -8.37 21.24 9.41
N PRO A 11 -7.20 21.22 10.07
CA PRO A 11 -6.15 20.27 9.77
C PRO A 11 -6.66 18.84 9.95
N ALA A 12 -6.48 18.01 8.93
CA ALA A 12 -6.88 16.63 8.92
C ALA A 12 -5.75 15.75 8.36
N ILE A 13 -5.60 14.55 8.90
CA ILE A 13 -4.62 13.56 8.45
C ILE A 13 -5.36 12.29 8.04
N ALA A 14 -5.20 11.88 6.79
CA ALA A 14 -5.69 10.60 6.29
C ALA A 14 -4.65 9.51 6.56
N PRO A 15 -4.94 8.51 7.40
CA PRO A 15 -3.98 7.45 7.66
C PRO A 15 -3.76 6.54 6.44
N ALA A 16 -4.82 6.15 5.73
CA ALA A 16 -4.78 5.10 4.72
C ALA A 16 -5.48 5.44 3.39
N ALA A 17 -5.81 6.71 3.15
CA ALA A 17 -6.40 7.13 1.88
C ALA A 17 -5.28 7.48 0.87
N THR A 18 -4.97 6.54 0.00
CA THR A 18 -3.81 6.56 -0.90
C THR A 18 -4.05 7.26 -2.23
N SER A 19 -5.31 7.51 -2.63
CA SER A 19 -5.65 8.14 -3.91
C SER A 19 -4.88 9.44 -4.15
N ASP A 20 -4.34 9.60 -5.35
CA ASP A 20 -3.61 10.81 -5.75
C ASP A 20 -4.52 12.04 -5.75
N SER A 21 -5.83 11.87 -5.95
CA SER A 21 -6.81 12.96 -5.97
C SER A 21 -7.09 13.60 -4.61
N ILE A 22 -6.62 13.00 -3.52
CA ILE A 22 -6.87 13.54 -2.16
C ILE A 22 -6.00 14.77 -1.85
N GLU A 23 -5.03 15.08 -2.69
CA GLU A 23 -4.09 16.16 -2.49
C GLU A 23 -4.67 17.50 -2.90
N THR A 24 -5.26 18.19 -1.96
CA THR A 24 -5.74 19.56 -2.18
C THR A 24 -4.70 20.64 -1.88
N GLY A 25 -3.61 20.29 -1.19
CA GLY A 25 -2.54 21.22 -0.81
C GLY A 25 -2.89 22.22 0.29
N GLY A 26 -4.10 22.08 0.87
CA GLY A 26 -4.63 22.95 1.92
C GLY A 26 -4.44 22.39 3.33
N TYR A 27 -5.53 21.95 3.91
CA TYR A 27 -5.61 21.47 5.29
C TYR A 27 -5.59 19.94 5.40
N MET A 28 -5.55 19.21 4.26
CA MET A 28 -5.50 17.74 4.25
C MET A 28 -4.08 17.25 4.06
N PHE A 29 -3.66 16.32 4.89
CA PHE A 29 -2.37 15.64 4.90
C PHE A 29 -2.58 14.12 4.94
N ARG A 30 -1.50 13.33 4.76
CA ARG A 30 -1.56 11.87 4.89
C ARG A 30 -0.29 11.28 5.49
N THR A 31 -0.39 10.10 6.09
CA THR A 31 0.76 9.29 6.53
C THR A 31 1.08 8.15 5.58
N CYS A 32 0.12 7.73 4.74
CA CYS A 32 0.32 6.72 3.69
C CYS A 32 0.95 7.32 2.42
N PHE A 33 1.60 6.47 1.61
CA PHE A 33 2.07 6.84 0.28
C PHE A 33 0.90 6.83 -0.73
N LYS A 34 1.17 7.29 -1.96
CA LYS A 34 0.18 7.43 -3.03
C LYS A 34 0.01 6.16 -3.86
N ASP A 35 -1.14 6.05 -4.53
CA ASP A 35 -1.44 4.99 -5.49
C ASP A 35 -0.44 4.96 -6.64
N SER A 36 -0.13 6.12 -7.23
CA SER A 36 0.86 6.23 -8.29
C SER A 36 2.23 5.70 -7.86
N TYR A 37 2.64 6.03 -6.64
CA TYR A 37 3.92 5.58 -6.10
C TYR A 37 3.94 4.07 -5.84
N GLN A 38 2.85 3.47 -5.37
CA GLN A 38 2.75 2.02 -5.20
C GLN A 38 2.94 1.27 -6.52
N GLY A 39 2.28 1.74 -7.59
CA GLY A 39 2.41 1.18 -8.93
C GLY A 39 3.85 1.27 -9.46
N GLU A 40 4.49 2.43 -9.29
CA GLU A 40 5.90 2.62 -9.67
C GLU A 40 6.85 1.69 -8.92
N ILE A 41 6.69 1.56 -7.61
CA ILE A 41 7.52 0.67 -6.78
C ILE A 41 7.32 -0.79 -7.16
N ALA A 42 6.10 -1.22 -7.42
CA ALA A 42 5.81 -2.60 -7.84
C ALA A 42 6.48 -2.91 -9.20
N ALA A 43 6.42 -2.00 -10.16
CA ALA A 43 7.07 -2.17 -11.46
C ALA A 43 8.61 -2.21 -11.32
N LYS A 44 9.18 -1.32 -10.53
CA LYS A 44 10.62 -1.32 -10.22
C LYS A 44 11.06 -2.62 -9.55
N PHE A 45 10.29 -3.08 -8.56
CA PHE A 45 10.58 -4.34 -7.87
C PHE A 45 10.52 -5.55 -8.82
N ALA A 46 9.53 -5.61 -9.70
CA ALA A 46 9.41 -6.64 -10.71
C ALA A 46 10.63 -6.66 -11.67
N ALA A 47 11.05 -5.49 -12.14
CA ALA A 47 12.16 -5.35 -13.08
C ALA A 47 13.54 -5.60 -12.43
N GLU A 48 13.82 -4.95 -11.31
CA GLU A 48 15.17 -4.89 -10.74
C GLU A 48 15.45 -6.02 -9.74
N THR A 49 14.43 -6.40 -8.94
CA THR A 49 14.60 -7.40 -7.87
C THR A 49 14.22 -8.81 -8.34
N LEU A 50 13.02 -8.97 -8.91
CA LEU A 50 12.58 -10.27 -9.42
C LEU A 50 13.15 -10.58 -10.79
N LYS A 51 13.59 -9.54 -11.56
CA LYS A 51 14.18 -9.65 -12.90
C LYS A 51 13.27 -10.36 -13.91
N VAL A 52 11.97 -10.25 -13.73
CA VAL A 52 10.98 -10.75 -14.68
C VAL A 52 10.95 -9.87 -15.93
N LYS A 53 10.44 -10.41 -17.03
CA LYS A 53 10.32 -9.70 -18.32
C LYS A 53 8.88 -9.45 -18.69
N LYS A 54 8.01 -10.44 -18.50
CA LYS A 54 6.61 -10.41 -18.89
C LYS A 54 5.71 -10.21 -17.66
N VAL A 55 4.96 -9.12 -17.67
CA VAL A 55 4.08 -8.77 -16.56
C VAL A 55 2.64 -8.63 -17.05
N ALA A 56 1.70 -8.88 -16.17
CA ALA A 56 0.29 -8.61 -16.41
C ALA A 56 -0.27 -7.75 -15.28
N VAL A 57 -1.38 -7.07 -15.55
CA VAL A 57 -2.15 -6.36 -14.55
C VAL A 57 -3.62 -6.75 -14.64
N LEU A 58 -4.26 -6.91 -13.46
CA LEU A 58 -5.70 -7.15 -13.33
C LEU A 58 -6.25 -6.17 -12.31
N TYR A 59 -7.20 -5.30 -12.68
CA TYR A 59 -7.76 -4.30 -11.77
C TYR A 59 -9.28 -4.10 -11.95
N GLY A 60 -9.95 -3.62 -10.89
CA GLY A 60 -11.37 -3.28 -10.91
C GLY A 60 -11.57 -1.85 -11.44
N THR A 61 -12.34 -1.70 -12.54
CA THR A 61 -12.56 -0.38 -13.17
C THR A 61 -13.51 0.50 -12.37
N GLY A 62 -14.43 -0.07 -11.62
CA GLY A 62 -15.41 0.63 -10.78
C GLY A 62 -14.86 1.15 -9.45
N ASP A 63 -13.61 0.84 -9.12
CA ASP A 63 -12.95 1.27 -7.89
C ASP A 63 -11.76 2.20 -8.20
N PRO A 64 -11.76 3.44 -7.68
CA PRO A 64 -10.67 4.39 -7.94
C PRO A 64 -9.30 3.93 -7.46
N TYR A 65 -9.22 3.19 -6.34
CA TYR A 65 -7.98 2.64 -5.82
C TYR A 65 -7.44 1.56 -6.74
N SER A 66 -8.23 0.52 -7.02
CA SER A 66 -7.83 -0.60 -7.87
C SER A 66 -7.40 -0.14 -9.27
N SER A 67 -8.23 0.71 -9.89
CA SER A 67 -7.94 1.25 -11.23
C SER A 67 -6.77 2.23 -11.24
N GLY A 68 -6.63 3.07 -10.20
CA GLY A 68 -5.55 4.05 -10.07
C GLY A 68 -4.19 3.37 -9.96
N VAL A 69 -4.05 2.44 -9.00
CA VAL A 69 -2.82 1.69 -8.77
C VAL A 69 -2.48 0.79 -9.98
N GLY A 70 -3.49 0.11 -10.57
CA GLY A 70 -3.29 -0.77 -11.73
C GLY A 70 -2.76 -0.04 -12.96
N LYS A 71 -3.36 1.11 -13.29
CA LYS A 71 -2.90 1.96 -14.40
C LYS A 71 -1.51 2.55 -14.15
N ALA A 72 -1.23 2.96 -12.90
CA ALA A 72 0.10 3.44 -12.53
C ALA A 72 1.17 2.35 -12.69
N PHE A 73 0.88 1.12 -12.26
CA PHE A 73 1.75 -0.02 -12.48
C PHE A 73 2.00 -0.29 -13.96
N ALA A 74 0.94 -0.36 -14.80
CA ALA A 74 1.08 -0.64 -16.22
C ALA A 74 1.94 0.41 -16.94
N ALA A 75 1.73 1.69 -16.62
CA ALA A 75 2.53 2.79 -17.15
C ALA A 75 4.00 2.71 -16.72
N ALA A 76 4.25 2.45 -15.43
CA ALA A 76 5.59 2.33 -14.87
C ALA A 76 6.33 1.08 -15.40
N ALA A 77 5.63 -0.03 -15.57
CA ALA A 77 6.18 -1.27 -16.13
C ALA A 77 6.69 -1.07 -17.57
N LYS A 78 5.87 -0.42 -18.43
CA LYS A 78 6.29 -0.04 -19.79
C LYS A 78 7.51 0.88 -19.77
N LYS A 79 7.53 1.87 -18.88
CA LYS A 79 8.67 2.79 -18.71
C LYS A 79 9.94 2.08 -18.22
N ALA A 80 9.79 1.04 -17.42
CA ALA A 80 10.89 0.21 -16.92
C ALA A 80 11.38 -0.84 -17.94
N GLY A 81 10.79 -0.88 -19.15
CA GLY A 81 11.16 -1.84 -20.20
C GLY A 81 10.60 -3.25 -19.99
N LEU A 82 9.58 -3.39 -19.15
CA LEU A 82 8.83 -4.63 -18.98
C LEU A 82 7.80 -4.79 -20.10
N ASP A 83 7.61 -6.02 -20.55
CA ASP A 83 6.56 -6.37 -21.52
C ASP A 83 5.23 -6.60 -20.77
N VAL A 84 4.28 -5.68 -20.94
CA VAL A 84 2.93 -5.81 -20.38
C VAL A 84 2.10 -6.68 -21.31
N VAL A 85 2.17 -8.01 -21.11
CA VAL A 85 1.58 -9.03 -22.00
C VAL A 85 0.06 -9.16 -21.86
N ALA A 86 -0.51 -8.70 -20.74
CA ALA A 86 -1.96 -8.65 -20.54
C ALA A 86 -2.34 -7.50 -19.60
N GLU A 87 -3.40 -6.78 -19.97
CA GLU A 87 -4.04 -5.77 -19.13
C GLU A 87 -5.54 -6.11 -19.08
N GLU A 88 -5.94 -6.78 -18.01
CA GLU A 88 -7.29 -7.28 -17.79
C GLU A 88 -7.99 -6.49 -16.69
N ASN A 89 -9.31 -6.50 -16.71
CA ASN A 89 -10.09 -5.79 -15.71
C ASN A 89 -11.37 -6.54 -15.33
N SER A 90 -11.89 -6.20 -14.16
CA SER A 90 -13.24 -6.53 -13.70
C SER A 90 -14.09 -5.25 -13.63
N SER A 91 -15.40 -5.39 -13.62
CA SER A 91 -16.32 -4.26 -13.51
C SER A 91 -16.28 -3.63 -12.12
N SER A 92 -16.08 -4.45 -11.10
CA SER A 92 -15.99 -4.05 -9.69
C SER A 92 -14.71 -4.59 -9.05
N ALA A 93 -14.24 -3.93 -7.99
CA ALA A 93 -13.20 -4.45 -7.12
C ALA A 93 -13.72 -5.48 -6.10
N ASP A 94 -15.04 -5.72 -6.06
CA ASP A 94 -15.71 -6.69 -5.19
C ASP A 94 -16.25 -7.91 -5.95
N ASP A 95 -15.92 -8.05 -7.23
CA ASP A 95 -16.25 -9.24 -8.01
C ASP A 95 -15.64 -10.49 -7.35
N THR A 96 -16.27 -11.65 -7.57
CA THR A 96 -15.81 -12.92 -6.98
C THR A 96 -15.35 -13.94 -8.03
N GLU A 97 -15.50 -13.62 -9.32
CA GLU A 97 -15.14 -14.49 -10.44
C GLU A 97 -14.16 -13.80 -11.39
N TYR A 98 -13.00 -14.39 -11.53
CA TYR A 98 -11.86 -13.86 -12.29
C TYR A 98 -11.23 -14.86 -13.25
N SER A 99 -11.78 -16.08 -13.36
CA SER A 99 -11.17 -17.19 -14.09
C SER A 99 -10.90 -16.85 -15.56
N SER A 100 -11.82 -16.11 -16.20
CA SER A 100 -11.67 -15.72 -17.62
C SER A 100 -10.47 -14.80 -17.83
N GLN A 101 -10.30 -13.74 -16.99
CA GLN A 101 -9.17 -12.83 -17.06
C GLN A 101 -7.85 -13.55 -16.72
N LEU A 102 -7.87 -14.39 -15.70
CA LEU A 102 -6.70 -15.12 -15.24
C LEU A 102 -6.22 -16.17 -16.26
N GLN A 103 -7.16 -16.83 -17.00
CA GLN A 103 -6.81 -17.70 -18.13
C GLN A 103 -6.07 -16.95 -19.24
N LYS A 104 -6.53 -15.75 -19.61
CA LYS A 104 -5.85 -14.91 -20.59
C LYS A 104 -4.45 -14.50 -20.12
N ILE A 105 -4.30 -14.09 -18.85
CA ILE A 105 -3.03 -13.74 -18.23
C ILE A 105 -2.07 -14.94 -18.25
N GLN A 106 -2.57 -16.12 -17.89
CA GLN A 106 -1.79 -17.36 -17.91
C GLN A 106 -1.37 -17.72 -19.34
N ALA A 107 -2.28 -17.66 -20.32
CA ALA A 107 -2.01 -17.95 -21.72
C ALA A 107 -1.02 -16.97 -22.37
N ALA A 108 -1.01 -15.70 -21.93
CA ALA A 108 -0.05 -14.68 -22.36
C ALA A 108 1.38 -14.92 -21.81
N GLY A 109 1.54 -15.87 -20.90
CA GLY A 109 2.84 -16.23 -20.34
C GLY A 109 3.41 -15.19 -19.38
N ALA A 110 2.56 -14.47 -18.64
CA ALA A 110 2.99 -13.53 -17.64
C ALA A 110 3.77 -14.23 -16.51
N GLU A 111 4.92 -13.70 -16.14
CA GLU A 111 5.76 -14.18 -15.04
C GLU A 111 5.37 -13.53 -13.71
N PHE A 112 4.73 -12.35 -13.81
CA PHE A 112 4.32 -11.52 -12.68
C PHE A 112 2.94 -10.92 -12.98
N LEU A 113 2.00 -11.12 -12.05
CA LEU A 113 0.68 -10.52 -12.07
C LEU A 113 0.59 -9.46 -10.96
N TYR A 114 0.32 -8.22 -11.34
CA TYR A 114 -0.06 -7.18 -10.39
C TYR A 114 -1.58 -7.10 -10.30
N ALA A 115 -2.14 -7.33 -9.11
CA ALA A 115 -3.57 -7.37 -8.88
C ALA A 115 -3.96 -6.45 -7.72
N PRO A 116 -4.15 -5.13 -7.95
CA PRO A 116 -4.43 -4.15 -6.91
C PRO A 116 -5.88 -4.23 -6.43
N TYR A 117 -6.15 -5.19 -5.58
CA TYR A 117 -7.43 -5.39 -4.91
C TYR A 117 -7.26 -5.35 -3.39
N TYR A 118 -8.37 -5.45 -2.66
CA TYR A 118 -8.34 -5.52 -1.20
C TYR A 118 -8.15 -6.95 -0.71
N TYR A 119 -7.67 -7.07 0.52
CA TYR A 119 -7.43 -8.33 1.23
C TYR A 119 -8.64 -9.30 1.23
N SER A 120 -9.86 -8.72 1.21
CA SER A 120 -11.14 -9.45 1.22
C SER A 120 -11.50 -10.07 -0.13
N VAL A 121 -10.85 -9.67 -1.20
CA VAL A 121 -11.08 -10.15 -2.57
C VAL A 121 -9.88 -10.91 -3.11
N ALA A 122 -8.70 -10.34 -3.01
CA ALA A 122 -7.49 -10.97 -3.52
C ALA A 122 -7.22 -12.33 -2.87
N GLY A 123 -7.39 -12.40 -1.54
CA GLY A 123 -7.16 -13.63 -0.78
C GLY A 123 -8.09 -14.77 -1.17
N PRO A 124 -9.42 -14.65 -0.99
CA PRO A 124 -10.33 -15.76 -1.22
C PRO A 124 -10.63 -16.03 -2.69
N TYR A 125 -10.45 -15.07 -3.60
CA TYR A 125 -10.92 -15.22 -4.99
C TYR A 125 -9.78 -15.16 -6.02
N ILE A 126 -9.01 -14.08 -6.10
CA ILE A 126 -8.04 -13.87 -7.20
C ILE A 126 -6.90 -14.89 -7.11
N ILE A 127 -6.25 -15.02 -5.95
CA ILE A 127 -5.09 -15.89 -5.79
C ILE A 127 -5.45 -17.36 -5.99
N PRO A 128 -6.50 -17.91 -5.35
CA PRO A 128 -6.90 -19.31 -5.58
C PRO A 128 -7.29 -19.58 -7.04
N GLN A 129 -8.05 -18.69 -7.68
CA GLN A 129 -8.43 -18.85 -9.08
C GLN A 129 -7.21 -18.76 -10.02
N ALA A 130 -6.24 -17.86 -9.75
CA ALA A 130 -5.01 -17.83 -10.51
C ALA A 130 -4.25 -19.17 -10.45
N ARG A 131 -4.17 -19.78 -9.28
CA ARG A 131 -3.55 -21.11 -9.13
C ARG A 131 -4.37 -22.21 -9.80
N SER A 132 -5.70 -22.14 -9.72
CA SER A 132 -6.61 -23.10 -10.36
C SER A 132 -6.49 -23.12 -11.89
N VAL A 133 -6.30 -21.96 -12.53
CA VAL A 133 -6.06 -21.90 -13.99
C VAL A 133 -4.62 -22.24 -14.38
N GLY A 134 -3.78 -22.66 -13.42
CA GLY A 134 -2.40 -23.08 -13.66
C GLY A 134 -1.35 -21.95 -13.68
N TYR A 135 -1.70 -20.74 -13.24
CA TYR A 135 -0.75 -19.64 -13.14
C TYR A 135 0.27 -19.90 -12.02
N LYS A 136 1.55 -19.98 -12.36
CA LYS A 136 2.66 -20.30 -11.43
C LYS A 136 3.58 -19.11 -11.13
N GLY A 137 3.32 -17.96 -11.76
CA GLY A 137 4.10 -16.74 -11.58
C GLY A 137 3.89 -16.09 -10.21
N TYR A 138 4.58 -14.99 -10.01
CA TYR A 138 4.36 -14.14 -8.84
C TYR A 138 3.02 -13.41 -8.94
N VAL A 139 2.32 -13.30 -7.82
CA VAL A 139 1.15 -12.41 -7.67
C VAL A 139 1.54 -11.32 -6.68
N MET A 140 1.38 -10.07 -7.05
CA MET A 140 1.67 -8.96 -6.14
C MET A 140 0.48 -8.01 -6.04
N GLY A 141 0.20 -7.57 -4.83
CA GLY A 141 -0.75 -6.52 -4.56
C GLY A 141 -0.13 -5.32 -3.86
N PRO A 142 -0.88 -4.22 -3.75
CA PRO A 142 -0.50 -3.06 -2.97
C PRO A 142 -0.78 -3.27 -1.47
N ASP A 143 -0.74 -2.18 -0.68
CA ASP A 143 -1.00 -2.19 0.76
C ASP A 143 -2.38 -2.73 1.15
N GLY A 144 -3.35 -2.71 0.24
CA GLY A 144 -4.65 -3.34 0.40
C GLY A 144 -4.62 -4.86 0.64
N TYR A 145 -3.47 -5.51 0.44
CA TYR A 145 -3.29 -6.95 0.76
C TYR A 145 -2.98 -7.20 2.23
N ASP A 146 -2.63 -6.19 3.01
CA ASP A 146 -2.31 -6.42 4.42
C ASP A 146 -3.52 -6.95 5.20
N GLY A 147 -3.34 -8.08 5.89
CA GLY A 147 -4.43 -8.82 6.51
C GLY A 147 -5.20 -9.75 5.55
N LEU A 148 -4.54 -10.24 4.49
CA LEU A 148 -5.11 -11.06 3.43
C LEU A 148 -5.96 -12.22 4.00
N LYS A 149 -7.24 -12.29 3.62
CA LYS A 149 -8.15 -13.39 3.97
C LYS A 149 -7.84 -14.60 3.11
N MET A 150 -7.07 -15.51 3.66
CA MET A 150 -6.63 -16.72 2.97
C MET A 150 -7.58 -17.90 3.19
N THR A 151 -7.72 -18.75 2.16
CA THR A 151 -8.36 -20.05 2.28
C THR A 151 -7.54 -21.02 3.15
N ASP A 152 -8.04 -22.21 3.43
CA ASP A 152 -7.34 -23.19 4.28
C ASP A 152 -6.05 -23.70 3.64
N ASP A 153 -6.03 -23.87 2.31
CA ASP A 153 -4.82 -24.25 1.57
C ASP A 153 -3.83 -23.07 1.46
N LYS A 154 -2.92 -23.01 2.41
CA LYS A 154 -1.90 -21.95 2.48
C LYS A 154 -0.85 -22.06 1.36
N SER A 155 -0.71 -23.20 0.71
CA SER A 155 0.26 -23.41 -0.37
C SER A 155 -0.06 -22.56 -1.61
N LEU A 156 -1.31 -22.18 -1.83
CA LEU A 156 -1.76 -21.31 -2.91
C LEU A 156 -1.13 -19.93 -2.86
N TYR A 157 -0.71 -19.50 -1.65
CA TYR A 157 -0.18 -18.15 -1.39
C TYR A 157 1.34 -18.07 -1.50
N ASN A 158 2.03 -19.14 -1.86
CA ASN A 158 3.45 -19.08 -2.17
C ASN A 158 3.69 -18.20 -3.41
N LYS A 159 4.77 -17.40 -3.42
CA LYS A 159 5.05 -16.34 -4.42
C LYS A 159 3.98 -15.23 -4.47
N VAL A 160 3.26 -15.00 -3.38
CA VAL A 160 2.41 -13.83 -3.24
C VAL A 160 3.18 -12.76 -2.47
N LEU A 161 3.19 -11.54 -3.03
CA LEU A 161 3.91 -10.40 -2.49
C LEU A 161 2.95 -9.23 -2.29
N TYR A 162 3.32 -8.32 -1.42
CA TYR A 162 2.60 -7.05 -1.33
C TYR A 162 3.47 -5.94 -0.75
N THR A 163 3.12 -4.71 -1.09
CA THR A 163 3.71 -3.52 -0.46
C THR A 163 3.01 -3.23 0.86
N THR A 164 3.76 -2.73 1.83
CA THR A 164 3.22 -2.31 3.13
C THR A 164 4.03 -1.15 3.69
N HIS A 165 3.53 -0.52 4.75
CA HIS A 165 4.14 0.67 5.36
C HIS A 165 5.12 0.32 6.48
N TYR A 166 5.08 -0.89 7.03
CA TYR A 166 5.99 -1.33 8.09
C TYR A 166 6.16 -2.86 8.05
N SER A 167 7.20 -3.37 8.71
CA SER A 167 7.36 -4.79 8.98
C SER A 167 7.37 -5.03 10.49
N PRO A 168 6.61 -6.00 10.99
CA PRO A 168 6.70 -6.41 12.39
C PRO A 168 8.08 -7.01 12.73
N ASP A 169 8.82 -7.47 11.73
CA ASP A 169 10.17 -8.04 11.86
C ASP A 169 11.27 -6.97 11.85
N ASP A 170 10.90 -5.68 11.71
CA ASP A 170 11.88 -4.59 11.79
C ASP A 170 12.34 -4.39 13.22
N THR A 171 13.47 -5.00 13.55
CA THR A 171 14.15 -4.85 14.85
C THR A 171 15.08 -3.65 14.89
N SER A 172 15.30 -2.98 13.76
CA SER A 172 16.18 -1.79 13.67
C SER A 172 15.51 -0.53 14.22
N ASN A 173 14.17 -0.51 14.25
CA ASN A 173 13.37 0.60 14.77
C ASN A 173 12.72 0.22 16.10
N ALA A 174 13.27 0.67 17.20
CA ALA A 174 12.74 0.39 18.55
C ALA A 174 11.27 0.84 18.71
N LYS A 175 10.84 1.91 18.04
CA LYS A 175 9.45 2.39 18.07
C LYS A 175 8.47 1.35 17.52
N VAL A 176 8.88 0.54 16.52
CA VAL A 176 8.05 -0.55 15.97
C VAL A 176 7.80 -1.61 17.04
N GLN A 177 8.84 -2.04 17.74
CA GLN A 177 8.71 -3.07 18.77
C GLN A 177 7.88 -2.60 19.97
N ASP A 178 8.06 -1.35 20.40
CA ASP A 178 7.27 -0.74 21.47
C ASP A 178 5.80 -0.58 21.08
N PHE A 179 5.52 -0.19 19.84
CA PHE A 179 4.17 -0.11 19.30
C PHE A 179 3.50 -1.48 19.30
N ILE A 180 4.16 -2.53 18.76
CA ILE A 180 3.61 -3.89 18.71
C ILE A 180 3.29 -4.38 20.11
N LYS A 181 4.23 -4.23 21.06
CA LYS A 181 4.05 -4.63 22.47
C LYS A 181 2.86 -3.92 23.12
N SER A 182 2.76 -2.61 22.91
CA SER A 182 1.69 -1.79 23.48
C SER A 182 0.32 -2.14 22.87
N TYR A 183 0.28 -2.35 21.55
CA TYR A 183 -0.94 -2.73 20.84
C TYR A 183 -1.44 -4.12 21.31
N LYS A 184 -0.57 -5.12 21.38
CA LYS A 184 -0.91 -6.46 21.88
C LYS A 184 -1.48 -6.42 23.29
N LYS A 185 -0.85 -5.63 24.18
CA LYS A 185 -1.32 -5.45 25.56
C LYS A 185 -2.75 -4.88 25.60
N ALA A 186 -3.08 -3.94 24.70
CA ALA A 186 -4.39 -3.29 24.67
C ALA A 186 -5.45 -4.11 23.92
N ASN A 187 -5.06 -5.03 23.02
CA ASN A 187 -5.94 -5.70 22.07
C ASN A 187 -5.91 -7.24 22.18
N LYS A 188 -5.96 -7.78 23.40
CA LYS A 188 -6.06 -9.22 23.65
C LYS A 188 -5.00 -10.06 22.90
N ASN A 189 -3.79 -9.54 22.81
CA ASN A 189 -2.64 -10.14 22.12
C ASN A 189 -2.79 -10.26 20.59
N ALA A 190 -3.69 -9.48 19.97
CA ALA A 190 -3.79 -9.39 18.52
C ALA A 190 -2.57 -8.67 17.92
N ASP A 191 -2.15 -9.09 16.72
CA ASP A 191 -1.11 -8.40 15.98
C ASP A 191 -1.66 -7.14 15.29
N PRO A 192 -0.92 -6.01 15.32
CA PRO A 192 -1.28 -4.84 14.54
C PRO A 192 -0.98 -5.08 13.05
N ASN A 193 -1.81 -4.52 12.18
CA ASN A 193 -1.57 -4.46 10.74
C ASN A 193 -1.06 -3.07 10.33
N THR A 194 -0.76 -2.87 9.04
CA THR A 194 -0.26 -1.60 8.52
C THR A 194 -1.22 -0.44 8.75
N PHE A 195 -2.53 -0.66 8.66
CA PHE A 195 -3.54 0.39 8.87
C PHE A 195 -3.58 0.85 10.32
N THR A 196 -3.36 -0.08 11.26
CA THR A 196 -3.21 0.24 12.68
C THR A 196 -1.96 1.10 12.92
N ALA A 197 -0.85 0.75 12.30
CA ALA A 197 0.40 1.50 12.41
C ALA A 197 0.29 2.91 11.81
N LEU A 198 -0.37 3.05 10.65
CA LEU A 198 -0.65 4.35 10.03
C LEU A 198 -1.55 5.23 10.89
N GLY A 199 -2.59 4.63 11.51
CA GLY A 199 -3.47 5.34 12.45
C GLY A 199 -2.69 5.85 13.67
N TYR A 200 -1.82 5.01 14.23
CA TYR A 200 -0.93 5.38 15.33
C TYR A 200 -0.04 6.57 14.96
N ASP A 201 0.66 6.49 13.84
CA ASP A 201 1.52 7.58 13.36
C ASP A 201 0.74 8.87 13.10
N SER A 202 -0.48 8.77 12.58
CA SER A 202 -1.34 9.94 12.33
C SER A 202 -1.66 10.72 13.60
N VAL A 203 -1.94 10.00 14.71
CA VAL A 203 -2.19 10.63 16.02
C VAL A 203 -0.93 11.29 16.56
N TYR A 204 0.22 10.63 16.48
CA TYR A 204 1.49 11.20 16.95
C TYR A 204 1.97 12.36 16.07
N MET A 205 1.74 12.32 14.77
CA MET A 205 2.02 13.43 13.87
C MET A 205 1.16 14.64 14.21
N MET A 206 -0.12 14.46 14.50
CA MET A 206 -1.01 15.54 14.95
C MET A 206 -0.56 16.09 16.32
N LYS A 207 -0.22 15.22 17.27
CA LYS A 207 0.33 15.61 18.57
C LYS A 207 1.58 16.50 18.41
N GLN A 208 2.55 16.03 17.61
CA GLN A 208 3.79 16.79 17.35
C GLN A 208 3.49 18.15 16.71
N ALA A 209 2.51 18.23 15.82
CA ALA A 209 2.11 19.49 15.20
C ALA A 209 1.51 20.47 16.21
N ILE A 210 0.66 20.00 17.10
CA ILE A 210 0.05 20.83 18.16
C ILE A 210 1.13 21.34 19.13
N GLU A 211 2.03 20.45 19.55
CA GLU A 211 3.16 20.83 20.43
C GLU A 211 4.09 21.85 19.77
N LYS A 212 4.40 21.66 18.47
CA LYS A 212 5.23 22.62 17.71
C LYS A 212 4.54 23.97 17.51
N ALA A 213 3.23 23.99 17.33
CA ALA A 213 2.44 25.23 17.24
C ALA A 213 2.40 25.98 18.59
N GLY A 214 2.51 25.26 19.73
CA GLY A 214 2.60 25.83 21.07
C GLY A 214 1.44 26.79 21.40
N LYS A 215 1.76 28.04 21.77
CA LYS A 215 0.76 29.07 22.06
C LYS A 215 -0.09 29.45 20.83
N ASN A 216 0.37 29.12 19.62
CA ASN A 216 -0.33 29.37 18.36
C ASN A 216 -1.05 28.10 17.85
N ALA A 217 -1.47 27.20 18.73
CA ALA A 217 -2.22 26.00 18.37
C ALA A 217 -3.66 26.31 17.87
N THR A 218 -3.78 27.30 17.02
CA THR A 218 -4.96 27.55 16.17
C THR A 218 -5.00 26.54 15.04
N ARG A 219 -6.12 26.40 14.35
CA ARG A 219 -6.24 25.53 13.17
C ARG A 219 -5.16 25.83 12.14
N GLU A 220 -4.93 27.10 11.85
CA GLU A 220 -3.88 27.54 10.91
C GLU A 220 -2.46 27.26 11.43
N GLY A 221 -2.20 27.53 12.70
CA GLY A 221 -0.91 27.24 13.34
C GLY A 221 -0.56 25.75 13.30
N VAL A 222 -1.51 24.88 13.60
CA VAL A 222 -1.32 23.42 13.51
C VAL A 222 -1.13 22.99 12.06
N ARG A 223 -1.93 23.49 11.12
CA ARG A 223 -1.76 23.25 9.67
C ARG A 223 -0.34 23.62 9.23
N ASN A 224 0.15 24.78 9.60
CA ASN A 224 1.48 25.25 9.23
C ASN A 224 2.59 24.42 9.89
N ALA A 225 2.36 23.92 11.09
CA ALA A 225 3.27 23.01 11.77
C ALA A 225 3.37 21.62 11.09
N ILE A 226 2.28 21.12 10.46
CA ILE A 226 2.28 19.86 9.71
C ILE A 226 2.95 20.06 8.34
N ALA A 227 2.72 21.18 7.66
CA ALA A 227 3.24 21.41 6.31
C ALA A 227 4.77 21.33 6.27
N GLY A 228 5.30 20.39 5.48
CA GLY A 228 6.74 20.14 5.39
C GLY A 228 7.37 19.50 6.63
N MET A 229 6.55 18.94 7.53
CA MET A 229 7.03 18.27 8.74
C MET A 229 7.87 17.04 8.38
N SER A 230 9.01 16.89 9.06
CA SER A 230 9.71 15.60 9.17
C SER A 230 9.19 14.86 10.38
N PHE A 231 8.85 13.58 10.17
CA PHE A 231 8.25 12.73 11.18
C PHE A 231 8.98 11.39 11.26
N GLU A 232 9.25 10.93 12.46
CA GLU A 232 9.88 9.64 12.76
C GLU A 232 8.83 8.73 13.40
N GLY A 233 8.22 7.86 12.58
CA GLY A 233 7.11 7.01 12.97
C GLY A 233 7.44 5.52 12.98
N VAL A 234 6.44 4.73 13.36
CA VAL A 234 6.49 3.27 13.26
C VAL A 234 6.35 2.79 11.82
N THR A 235 5.76 3.62 10.94
CA THR A 235 5.67 3.35 9.50
C THR A 235 6.84 3.96 8.71
N GLY A 236 7.96 4.24 9.38
CA GLY A 236 9.18 4.79 8.82
C GLY A 236 9.35 6.29 9.06
N ASN A 237 10.53 6.78 8.67
CA ASN A 237 10.87 8.19 8.76
C ASN A 237 10.58 8.86 7.41
N PHE A 238 9.91 10.00 7.43
CA PHE A 238 9.54 10.70 6.21
C PHE A 238 9.41 12.21 6.42
N THR A 239 9.46 12.92 5.30
CA THR A 239 9.13 14.34 5.24
C THR A 239 7.94 14.51 4.31
N LEU A 240 6.97 15.33 4.72
CA LEU A 240 5.84 15.67 3.87
C LEU A 240 6.28 16.60 2.74
N ASP A 241 5.83 16.30 1.53
CA ASP A 241 6.00 17.19 0.39
C ASP A 241 5.06 18.42 0.47
N LYS A 242 5.17 19.33 -0.50
CA LYS A 242 4.35 20.55 -0.57
C LYS A 242 2.84 20.27 -0.68
N LYS A 243 2.48 19.05 -1.06
CA LYS A 243 1.09 18.60 -1.19
C LYS A 243 0.63 17.75 0.00
N GLY A 244 1.39 17.72 1.09
CA GLY A 244 1.02 17.02 2.32
C GLY A 244 1.11 15.49 2.24
N SER A 245 1.88 14.94 1.29
CA SER A 245 2.11 13.50 1.16
C SER A 245 3.55 13.13 1.55
N PRO A 246 3.76 11.97 2.19
CA PRO A 246 5.08 11.54 2.60
C PRO A 246 5.89 10.98 1.43
N LYS A 247 7.18 11.34 1.39
CA LYS A 247 8.21 10.58 0.68
C LYS A 247 8.81 9.58 1.67
N LYS A 248 8.47 8.32 1.55
CA LYS A 248 8.91 7.28 2.49
C LYS A 248 9.26 5.99 1.77
N SER A 249 10.05 5.15 2.44
CA SER A 249 10.35 3.80 1.99
C SER A 249 9.09 2.92 1.94
N VAL A 250 9.14 1.91 1.08
CA VAL A 250 8.09 0.91 0.95
C VAL A 250 8.66 -0.45 1.33
N VAL A 251 8.05 -1.11 2.28
CA VAL A 251 8.37 -2.49 2.65
C VAL A 251 7.66 -3.43 1.68
N VAL A 252 8.35 -4.46 1.23
CA VAL A 252 7.76 -5.58 0.47
C VAL A 252 7.81 -6.81 1.34
N LEU A 253 6.66 -7.45 1.52
CA LEU A 253 6.52 -8.74 2.18
C LEU A 253 6.20 -9.82 1.14
N GLU A 254 6.66 -11.03 1.40
CA GLU A 254 6.34 -12.23 0.64
C GLU A 254 5.66 -13.25 1.54
N LEU A 255 4.56 -13.86 1.07
CA LEU A 255 3.91 -14.94 1.80
C LEU A 255 4.65 -16.25 1.57
N LYS A 256 4.96 -16.93 2.68
CA LYS A 256 5.47 -18.28 2.69
C LYS A 256 4.64 -19.10 3.66
N ASP A 257 4.02 -20.14 3.15
CA ASP A 257 3.10 -21.00 3.91
C ASP A 257 2.05 -20.19 4.69
N GLY A 258 1.50 -19.17 4.02
CA GLY A 258 0.49 -18.26 4.57
C GLY A 258 0.99 -17.24 5.60
N LYS A 259 2.30 -17.14 5.83
CA LYS A 259 2.88 -16.17 6.76
C LYS A 259 3.64 -15.09 6.01
N PRO A 260 3.40 -13.81 6.29
CA PRO A 260 4.19 -12.73 5.71
C PRO A 260 5.63 -12.79 6.24
N GLN A 261 6.58 -12.66 5.33
CA GLN A 261 8.00 -12.57 5.63
C GLN A 261 8.59 -11.34 4.97
N TYR A 262 9.49 -10.67 5.65
CA TYR A 262 10.22 -9.55 5.10
C TYR A 262 11.01 -9.96 3.85
N LYS A 263 10.81 -9.24 2.74
CA LYS A 263 11.54 -9.46 1.49
C LYS A 263 12.59 -8.38 1.26
N THR A 264 12.17 -7.13 1.29
CA THR A 264 13.07 -5.98 1.09
C THR A 264 12.38 -4.68 1.48
N THR A 265 13.17 -3.60 1.59
CA THR A 265 12.68 -2.23 1.70
C THR A 265 13.21 -1.42 0.52
N ILE A 266 12.30 -0.79 -0.22
CA ILE A 266 12.63 0.04 -1.38
C ILE A 266 12.62 1.49 -0.93
N GLN A 267 13.77 2.16 -1.12
CA GLN A 267 13.90 3.58 -0.77
C GLN A 267 13.24 4.47 -1.83
N PRO A 268 12.68 5.63 -1.45
CA PRO A 268 12.18 6.60 -2.42
C PRO A 268 13.32 7.08 -3.34
N ALA A 269 12.98 7.36 -4.59
CA ALA A 269 13.93 8.01 -5.48
C ALA A 269 14.38 9.34 -4.89
N LYS A 270 15.70 9.63 -5.01
CA LYS A 270 16.30 10.89 -4.56
C LYS A 270 15.77 12.08 -5.34
#